data_5fe8b8cef2b387d12b03892b24b4efcc
#
_entry.id   5fe8b8cef2b387d12b03892b24b4efcc
#
_cell.length_a   1.000
_cell.length_b   1.000
_cell.length_c   1.000
_cell.angle_alpha   90.00
_cell.angle_beta   90.00
_cell.angle_gamma   90.00
#
_symmetry.space_group_name_H-M   'P 1'
#
loop_
_entity.id
_entity.type
_entity.pdbx_description
1 polymer ?
#
loop_
_entity_poly.entity_id
_entity_poly.type
_entity_poly.pdbx_seq_one_letter_code
_entity_poly.pdbx_strand_id
1 'polypeptide(L)' 'MTWLPLDSQMFLSLAYDATHRILYLRFRSGDVYRYFQFSNDDYQHFLTAESKGRHFLSHIRNCFHYERLAKLQVA' A
#
# COMPACT_ATOMS: atom_id res chain seq x y z
N MET A 1 -13.33 4.42 -3.96
CA MET A 1 -11.92 4.43 -3.58
C MET A 1 -11.07 4.60 -4.82
N THR A 2 -10.13 5.49 -4.79
CA THR A 2 -9.35 5.87 -5.97
C THR A 2 -7.93 5.34 -5.85
N TRP A 3 -7.45 4.67 -6.90
CA TRP A 3 -6.06 4.24 -6.98
C TRP A 3 -5.19 5.40 -7.45
N LEU A 4 -4.12 5.67 -6.68
CA LEU A 4 -3.12 6.68 -7.03
C LEU A 4 -1.90 5.96 -7.59
N PRO A 5 -1.46 6.29 -8.81
CA PRO A 5 -0.25 5.70 -9.36
C PRO A 5 0.96 6.16 -8.57
N LEU A 6 1.92 5.26 -8.40
CA LEU A 6 3.17 5.55 -7.68
C LEU A 6 4.35 5.44 -8.63
N ASP A 7 5.27 6.38 -8.50
CA ASP A 7 6.57 6.30 -9.17
C ASP A 7 7.51 5.54 -8.24
N SER A 8 7.46 4.23 -8.32
CA SER A 8 8.19 3.33 -7.44
C SER A 8 8.62 2.08 -8.19
N GLN A 9 9.76 1.53 -7.80
CA GLN A 9 10.21 0.26 -8.36
C GLN A 9 9.45 -0.92 -7.78
N MET A 10 8.83 -0.75 -6.61
CA MET A 10 8.12 -1.83 -5.92
C MET A 10 6.62 -1.80 -6.19
N PHE A 11 6.03 -0.62 -6.25
CA PHE A 11 4.57 -0.47 -6.31
C PHE A 11 4.12 0.16 -7.61
N LEU A 12 2.95 -0.31 -8.10
CA LEU A 12 2.24 0.34 -9.21
C LEU A 12 1.35 1.47 -8.69
N SER A 13 0.63 1.21 -7.63
CA SER A 13 -0.37 2.15 -7.13
C SER A 13 -0.76 1.84 -5.71
N LEU A 14 -1.41 2.82 -5.07
CA LEU A 14 -2.02 2.64 -3.77
C LEU A 14 -3.43 3.20 -3.77
N ALA A 15 -4.22 2.74 -2.81
CA ALA A 15 -5.51 3.34 -2.50
C ALA A 15 -5.68 3.32 -0.98
N TYR A 16 -6.28 4.36 -0.43
CA TYR A 16 -6.48 4.44 1.01
C TYR A 16 -7.95 4.66 1.34
N ASP A 17 -8.49 3.78 2.16
CA ASP A 17 -9.84 3.89 2.68
C ASP A 17 -9.75 4.49 4.09
N ALA A 18 -9.95 5.79 4.18
CA ALA A 18 -9.83 6.52 5.43
C ALA A 18 -10.93 6.13 6.43
N THR A 19 -12.09 5.78 5.94
CA THR A 19 -13.22 5.39 6.79
C THR A 19 -12.92 4.11 7.55
N HIS A 20 -12.33 3.13 6.89
CA HIS A 20 -12.02 1.83 7.47
C HIS A 20 -10.56 1.70 7.89
N ARG A 21 -9.74 2.71 7.62
CA ARG A 21 -8.29 2.72 7.90
C ARG A 21 -7.60 1.54 7.27
N ILE A 22 -7.82 1.36 5.97
CA ILE A 22 -7.21 0.27 5.22
C ILE A 22 -6.39 0.86 4.08
N LEU A 23 -5.12 0.46 4.02
CA LEU A 23 -4.25 0.80 2.91
C LEU A 23 -4.22 -0.36 1.93
N TYR A 24 -4.49 -0.09 0.67
CA TYR A 24 -4.37 -1.07 -0.41
C TYR A 24 -3.13 -0.77 -1.22
N LEU A 25 -2.34 -1.79 -1.48
CA LEU A 25 -1.12 -1.66 -2.28
C LEU A 25 -1.17 -2.65 -3.44
N ARG A 26 -0.90 -2.13 -4.63
CA ARG A 26 -0.72 -2.94 -5.83
C ARG A 26 0.75 -2.95 -6.17
N PHE A 27 1.35 -4.13 -6.11
CA PHE A 27 2.77 -4.30 -6.37
C PHE A 27 3.02 -4.50 -7.86
N ARG A 28 4.22 -4.21 -8.31
CA ARG A 28 4.58 -4.42 -9.72
C ARG A 28 4.59 -5.89 -10.09
N SER A 29 4.71 -6.79 -9.11
CA SER A 29 4.56 -8.22 -9.33
C SER A 29 3.15 -8.64 -9.73
N GLY A 30 2.18 -7.76 -9.55
CA GLY A 30 0.77 -8.04 -9.81
C GLY A 30 -0.01 -8.40 -8.55
N ASP A 31 0.66 -8.56 -7.43
CA ASP A 31 -0.02 -8.84 -6.17
C ASP A 31 -0.71 -7.60 -5.63
N VAL A 32 -1.85 -7.81 -4.96
CA VAL A 32 -2.57 -6.75 -4.26
C VAL A 32 -2.70 -7.17 -2.81
N TYR A 33 -2.31 -6.28 -1.92
CA TYR A 33 -2.41 -6.48 -0.48
C TYR A 33 -3.19 -5.35 0.15
N ARG A 34 -3.80 -5.63 1.31
CA ARG A 34 -4.38 -4.59 2.13
C ARG A 34 -3.87 -4.71 3.55
N TYR A 35 -3.66 -3.55 4.18
CA TYR A 35 -3.09 -3.41 5.51
C TYR A 35 -4.10 -2.73 6.40
N PHE A 36 -4.37 -3.35 7.57
CA PHE A 36 -5.45 -2.93 8.46
C PHE A 36 -4.95 -2.01 9.56
N GLN A 37 -5.86 -1.26 10.14
CA GLN A 37 -5.55 -0.31 11.22
C GLN A 37 -4.45 0.67 10.81
N PHE A 38 -4.49 1.09 9.55
CA PHE A 38 -3.53 2.02 8.99
C PHE A 38 -4.08 3.43 9.15
N SER A 39 -3.52 4.20 10.09
CA SER A 39 -4.03 5.52 10.42
C SER A 39 -3.76 6.53 9.31
N ASN A 40 -4.47 7.65 9.35
CA ASN A 40 -4.20 8.73 8.42
C ASN A 40 -2.78 9.28 8.59
N ASP A 41 -2.26 9.31 9.81
CA ASP A 41 -0.87 9.73 10.05
C ASP A 41 0.11 8.77 9.38
N ASP A 42 -0.11 7.47 9.52
CA ASP A 42 0.70 6.47 8.84
C ASP A 42 0.65 6.66 7.33
N TYR A 43 -0.53 6.97 6.81
CA TYR A 43 -0.73 7.20 5.38
C TYR A 43 0.04 8.44 4.91
N GLN A 44 -0.02 9.53 5.67
CA GLN A 44 0.71 10.75 5.32
C GLN A 44 2.22 10.52 5.34
N HIS A 45 2.72 9.78 6.31
CA HIS A 45 4.14 9.42 6.38
C HIS A 45 4.56 8.61 5.16
N PHE A 46 3.72 7.67 4.73
CA PHE A 46 4.01 6.87 3.55
C PHE A 46 4.00 7.72 2.28
N LEU A 47 3.01 8.60 2.14
CA LEU A 47 2.90 9.47 0.96
C LEU A 47 4.10 10.41 0.82
N THR A 48 4.61 10.91 1.94
CA THR A 48 5.71 11.88 1.93
C THR A 48 7.08 11.21 1.99
N ALA A 49 7.13 9.89 2.12
CA ALA A 49 8.40 9.17 2.15
C ALA A 49 9.14 9.33 0.84
N GLU A 50 10.43 9.58 0.95
CA GLU A 50 11.31 9.77 -0.21
C GLU A 50 11.38 8.51 -1.07
N SER A 51 11.45 7.35 -0.41
CA SER A 51 11.40 6.05 -1.07
C SER A 51 10.23 5.25 -0.50
N LYS A 52 9.23 4.96 -1.33
CA LYS A 52 8.07 4.17 -0.92
C LYS A 52 8.46 2.75 -0.54
N GLY A 53 9.36 2.15 -1.31
CA GLY A 53 9.81 0.79 -1.04
C GLY A 53 10.55 0.69 0.30
N ARG A 54 11.45 1.61 0.58
CA ARG A 54 12.19 1.63 1.84
C ARG A 54 11.28 1.85 3.03
N HIS A 55 10.36 2.80 2.91
CA HIS A 55 9.39 3.07 3.97
C HIS A 55 8.56 1.84 4.26
N PHE A 56 8.09 1.17 3.22
CA PHE A 56 7.31 -0.05 3.34
C PHE A 56 8.09 -1.13 4.11
N LEU A 57 9.32 -1.39 3.70
CA LEU A 57 10.13 -2.43 4.33
C LEU A 57 10.44 -2.12 5.79
N SER A 58 10.65 -0.84 6.12
CA SER A 58 11.02 -0.42 7.46
C SER A 58 9.83 -0.25 8.41
N HIS A 59 8.67 0.18 7.90
CA HIS A 59 7.58 0.66 8.75
C HIS A 59 6.25 -0.04 8.52
N ILE A 60 6.07 -0.77 7.43
CA ILE A 60 4.77 -1.34 7.10
C ILE A 60 4.79 -2.87 7.08
N ARG A 61 5.75 -3.46 6.41
CA ARG A 61 5.75 -4.87 6.06
C ARG A 61 5.46 -5.81 7.24
N ASN A 62 6.10 -5.61 8.37
CA ASN A 62 5.94 -6.48 9.54
C ASN A 62 5.27 -5.78 10.72
N CYS A 63 4.67 -4.62 10.48
CA CYS A 63 4.11 -3.78 11.55
C CYS A 63 2.59 -3.76 11.56
N PHE A 64 1.94 -4.25 10.51
CA PHE A 64 0.49 -4.20 10.38
C PHE A 64 -0.05 -5.57 10.01
N HIS A 65 -1.26 -5.85 10.50
CA HIS A 65 -2.00 -7.00 10.02
C HIS A 65 -2.36 -6.77 8.55
N TYR A 66 -2.19 -7.79 7.72
CA TYR A 66 -2.43 -7.65 6.29
C TYR A 66 -3.14 -8.86 5.73
N GLU A 67 -3.68 -8.69 4.53
CA GLU A 67 -4.31 -9.75 3.79
C GLU A 67 -3.92 -9.63 2.33
N ARG A 68 -3.48 -10.73 1.75
CA ARG A 68 -3.23 -10.77 0.31
C ARG A 68 -4.56 -10.98 -0.39
N LEU A 69 -4.89 -10.06 -1.27
CA LEU A 69 -6.03 -10.20 -2.18
C LEU A 69 -5.58 -11.05 -3.37
N ALA A 70 -6.32 -11.26 -4.35
CA ALA A 70 -5.90 -12.06 -5.49
C ALA A 70 -4.80 -11.36 -6.29
N LYS A 71 -3.97 -12.14 -6.98
CA LYS A 71 -3.12 -11.60 -8.03
C LYS A 71 -3.98 -10.97 -9.09
N LEU A 72 -3.60 -9.77 -9.54
CA LEU A 72 -4.30 -9.16 -10.67
C LEU A 72 -4.13 -10.05 -11.88
N GLN A 73 -5.22 -10.64 -12.30
CA GLN A 73 -5.23 -11.34 -13.57
C GLN A 73 -5.56 -10.35 -14.64
N VAL A 74 -4.63 -10.15 -15.52
CA VAL A 74 -4.89 -9.44 -16.75
C VAL A 74 -5.46 -10.49 -17.69
N ALA A 75 -6.73 -10.40 -17.88
CA ALA A 75 -7.38 -11.28 -18.84
C ALA A 75 -6.91 -10.92 -20.26
#